data_3e6a19550e6379ca0dbf50bcba99bc12
#
_entry.id   3e6a19550e6379ca0dbf50bcba99bc12
#
_cell.length_a   1.000
_cell.length_b   1.000
_cell.length_c   1.000
_cell.angle_alpha   90.00
_cell.angle_beta   90.00
_cell.angle_gamma   90.00
#
_symmetry.space_group_name_H-M   'P 1'
#
loop_
_entity.id
_entity.type
_entity.pdbx_description
1 polymer ?
#
loop_
_entity_poly.entity_id
_entity_poly.type
_entity_poly.pdbx_seq_one_letter_code
_entity_poly.pdbx_strand_id
1 'polypeptide(L)' 'MIFHPFEMVKAVCRDYGFDCDFTCEGDLDTVTDDFGKHCTEEHGIEYQKETLTKFMLNK' A
#
# COMPACT_ATOMS: atom_id res chain seq x y z
N MET A 1 16.79 -16.46 -18.90
CA MET A 1 16.77 -15.28 -18.05
C MET A 1 15.38 -15.05 -17.51
N ILE A 2 15.31 -14.75 -16.25
CA ILE A 2 14.04 -14.50 -15.60
C ILE A 2 13.74 -13.02 -15.66
N PHE A 3 12.53 -12.71 -16.00
CA PHE A 3 12.12 -11.35 -16.11
C PHE A 3 10.81 -11.14 -15.36
N HIS A 4 10.82 -10.22 -14.43
CA HIS A 4 9.65 -9.90 -13.63
C HIS A 4 9.26 -8.47 -13.90
N PRO A 5 8.36 -8.24 -14.84
CA PRO A 5 8.01 -6.87 -15.21
C PRO A 5 7.39 -6.09 -14.07
N PHE A 6 6.73 -6.78 -13.17
CA PHE A 6 6.20 -6.13 -11.99
C PHE A 6 5.85 -7.19 -10.97
N GLU A 7 5.70 -6.73 -9.75
CA GLU A 7 5.25 -7.58 -8.66
C GLU A 7 3.94 -7.05 -8.14
N MET A 8 3.00 -7.95 -8.00
CA MET A 8 1.70 -7.59 -7.47
C MET A 8 1.76 -7.59 -5.95
N VAL A 9 1.32 -6.49 -5.36
CA VAL A 9 1.22 -6.40 -3.92
C VAL A 9 -0.21 -6.04 -3.57
N LYS A 10 -0.58 -6.34 -2.35
CA LYS A 10 -1.91 -6.06 -1.86
C LYS A 10 -1.81 -5.34 -0.53
N ALA A 11 -2.55 -4.25 -0.41
CA ALA A 11 -2.61 -3.49 0.82
C ALA A 11 -4.01 -3.61 1.40
N VAL A 12 -4.08 -4.01 2.65
CA VAL A 12 -5.33 -4.15 3.36
C VAL A 12 -5.28 -3.21 4.55
N CYS A 13 -6.16 -2.21 4.56
CA CYS A 13 -6.12 -1.19 5.59
C CYS A 13 -6.28 -1.78 6.99
N ARG A 14 -7.09 -2.81 7.10
CA ARG A 14 -7.30 -3.48 8.39
C ARG A 14 -6.01 -4.06 8.96
N ASP A 15 -5.10 -4.50 8.10
CA ASP A 15 -3.83 -5.06 8.54
C ASP A 15 -2.94 -4.04 9.22
N TYR A 16 -3.25 -2.76 9.06
CA TYR A 16 -2.43 -1.68 9.62
C TYR A 16 -3.06 -1.07 10.86
N GLY A 17 -4.06 -1.75 11.42
CA GLY A 17 -4.65 -1.33 12.67
C GLY A 17 -5.89 -0.48 12.54
N PHE A 18 -6.41 -0.32 11.35
CA PHE A 18 -7.62 0.48 11.14
C PHE A 18 -8.84 -0.43 11.00
N ASP A 19 -9.96 0.04 11.49
CA ASP A 19 -11.22 -0.67 11.30
C ASP A 19 -11.81 -0.23 9.97
N CYS A 20 -11.25 -0.75 8.89
CA CYS A 20 -11.53 -0.26 7.57
C CYS A 20 -11.42 -1.41 6.58
N ASP A 21 -12.33 -1.47 5.63
CA ASP A 21 -12.38 -2.56 4.66
C ASP A 21 -11.66 -2.24 3.37
N PHE A 22 -10.98 -1.11 3.32
CA PHE A 22 -10.30 -0.72 2.09
C PHE A 22 -9.18 -1.70 1.74
N THR A 23 -9.16 -2.12 0.49
CA THR A 23 -8.06 -2.93 -0.03
C THR A 23 -7.69 -2.41 -1.41
N CYS A 24 -6.43 -2.54 -1.75
CA CYS A 24 -6.00 -2.25 -3.11
C CYS A 24 -4.92 -3.24 -3.50
N GLU A 25 -4.83 -3.50 -4.78
CA GLU A 25 -3.92 -4.51 -5.30
C GLU A 25 -3.41 -4.03 -6.65
N GLY A 26 -2.15 -4.28 -6.91
CA GLY A 26 -1.53 -3.90 -8.16
C GLY A 26 -0.04 -3.85 -8.00
N ASP A 27 0.63 -3.13 -8.90
CA ASP A 27 2.07 -3.00 -8.77
C ASP A 27 2.39 -2.11 -7.56
N LEU A 28 3.59 -2.28 -7.05
CA LEU A 28 4.01 -1.65 -5.82
C LEU A 28 3.81 -0.13 -5.84
N ASP A 29 4.18 0.49 -6.94
CA ASP A 29 4.11 1.93 -7.05
C ASP A 29 2.68 2.43 -6.96
N THR A 30 1.78 1.79 -7.71
CA THR A 30 0.38 2.16 -7.72
C THR A 30 -0.26 1.93 -6.35
N VAL A 31 0.04 0.80 -5.74
CA VAL A 31 -0.56 0.44 -4.46
C VAL A 31 -0.11 1.41 -3.37
N THR A 32 1.17 1.78 -3.37
CA THR A 32 1.64 2.72 -2.35
C THR A 32 0.99 4.09 -2.53
N ASP A 33 0.81 4.53 -3.77
CA ASP A 33 0.14 5.80 -4.02
C ASP A 33 -1.31 5.77 -3.57
N ASP A 34 -2.03 4.72 -3.96
CA ASP A 34 -3.45 4.60 -3.64
C ASP A 34 -3.66 4.46 -2.15
N PHE A 35 -2.85 3.63 -1.52
CA PHE A 35 -3.00 3.39 -0.09
C PHE A 35 -2.65 4.64 0.71
N GLY A 36 -1.59 5.34 0.29
CA GLY A 36 -1.21 6.58 0.95
C GLY A 36 -2.29 7.63 0.86
N LYS A 37 -2.89 7.75 -0.32
CA LYS A 37 -3.98 8.70 -0.51
C LYS A 37 -5.17 8.34 0.37
N HIS A 38 -5.49 7.05 0.42
CA HIS A 38 -6.58 6.58 1.26
C HIS A 38 -6.33 6.94 2.73
N CYS A 39 -5.13 6.67 3.22
CA CYS A 39 -4.81 6.96 4.62
C CYS A 39 -4.95 8.44 4.92
N THR A 40 -4.51 9.28 4.00
CA THR A 40 -4.61 10.72 4.19
C THR A 40 -6.06 11.18 4.21
N GLU A 41 -6.87 10.68 3.27
CA GLU A 41 -8.23 11.17 3.11
C GLU A 41 -9.19 10.57 4.12
N GLU A 42 -9.01 9.30 4.46
CA GLU A 42 -9.95 8.61 5.33
C GLU A 42 -9.52 8.60 6.78
N HIS A 43 -8.23 8.59 7.03
CA HIS A 43 -7.72 8.45 8.39
C HIS A 43 -6.92 9.65 8.86
N GLY A 44 -6.71 10.62 8.00
CA GLY A 44 -5.98 11.84 8.36
C GLY A 44 -4.51 11.61 8.64
N ILE A 45 -3.93 10.56 8.10
CA ILE A 45 -2.54 10.20 8.34
C ILE A 45 -1.76 10.38 7.05
N GLU A 46 -0.64 11.10 7.14
CA GLU A 46 0.24 11.26 6.00
C GLU A 46 1.43 10.32 6.14
N TYR A 47 1.56 9.42 5.19
CA TYR A 47 2.72 8.55 5.11
C TYR A 47 3.55 8.98 3.92
N GLN A 48 4.86 8.88 4.05
CA GLN A 48 5.72 9.04 2.91
C GLN A 48 5.71 7.76 2.09
N LYS A 49 5.86 7.91 0.78
CA LYS A 49 5.84 6.77 -0.11
C LYS A 49 6.91 5.74 0.27
N GLU A 50 8.06 6.23 0.70
CA GLU A 50 9.15 5.37 1.14
C GLU A 50 8.72 4.47 2.28
N THR A 51 8.02 5.05 3.24
CA THR A 51 7.55 4.31 4.41
C THR A 51 6.54 3.25 3.99
N LEU A 52 5.62 3.61 3.12
CA LEU A 52 4.62 2.66 2.66
C LEU A 52 5.25 1.53 1.86
N THR A 53 6.25 1.85 1.06
CA THR A 53 6.96 0.84 0.30
C THR A 53 7.58 -0.19 1.24
N LYS A 54 8.18 0.27 2.32
CA LYS A 54 8.76 -0.64 3.30
C LYS A 54 7.71 -1.53 3.94
N PHE A 55 6.56 -0.95 4.26
CA PHE A 55 5.47 -1.73 4.82
C PHE A 55 5.05 -2.85 3.88
N MET A 56 4.92 -2.53 2.60
CA MET A 56 4.49 -3.50 1.62
C MET A 56 5.50 -4.62 1.44
N LEU A 57 6.77 -4.28 1.46
CA LEU A 57 7.81 -5.26 1.20
C LEU A 57 8.10 -6.14 2.40
N ASN A 58 7.74 -5.70 3.59
CA ASN A 58 8.03 -6.43 4.82
C ASN A 58 6.86 -7.20 5.39
N LYS A 59 5.85 -7.37 4.62
CA LYS A 59 4.68 -8.13 5.07
C LYS A 59 4.95 -9.61 5.14
#